data_7a1622c735663d70ff3dd82caa488529
#
_entry.id   7a1622c735663d70ff3dd82caa488529
#
_cell.length_a   1.000
_cell.length_b   1.000
_cell.length_c   1.000
_cell.angle_alpha   90.00
_cell.angle_beta   90.00
_cell.angle_gamma   90.00
#
_symmetry.space_group_name_H-M   'P 1'
#
loop_
_entity.id
_entity.type
_entity.pdbx_description
1 polymer ?
#
loop_
_entity_poly.entity_id
_entity_poly.type
_entity_poly.pdbx_seq_one_letter_code
_entity_poly.pdbx_strand_id
1 'polypeptide(L)'
;MTRTLALAAILVASPAAASVQQMIATETTRQIGAQWTPTALRIAKLESGYRCNAVGPKTRHGRARGVFQVMPNTARAMGYNPARLHECGYGIAAGVTHMRLCIASGVRTPAQMASCHVAGTHGWKVRLKPRAERYKQKYVRNAAR
;
A
#
# COMPACT_ATOMS: atom_id res chain seq x y z
N MET A 1 -64.64 8.86 11.01
CA MET A 1 -63.45 9.49 10.40
C MET A 1 -62.23 8.76 10.90
N THR A 2 -61.74 7.77 10.14
CA THR A 2 -60.56 6.95 10.44
C THR A 2 -59.35 7.52 9.75
N ARG A 3 -58.36 8.07 10.49
CA ARG A 3 -57.09 8.54 9.99
C ARG A 3 -56.14 7.37 9.86
N THR A 4 -55.83 6.99 8.64
CA THR A 4 -54.77 6.00 8.31
C THR A 4 -53.41 6.68 8.40
N LEU A 5 -52.60 6.31 9.39
CA LEU A 5 -51.19 6.69 9.48
C LEU A 5 -50.38 5.82 8.54
N ALA A 6 -49.86 6.41 7.47
CA ALA A 6 -48.90 5.73 6.60
C ALA A 6 -47.50 5.76 7.26
N LEU A 7 -46.97 4.62 7.63
CA LEU A 7 -45.61 4.46 8.08
C LEU A 7 -44.68 4.52 6.86
N ALA A 8 -43.95 5.61 6.72
CA ALA A 8 -42.88 5.71 5.72
C ALA A 8 -41.67 4.88 6.21
N ALA A 9 -41.38 3.76 5.55
CA ALA A 9 -40.17 2.99 5.77
C ALA A 9 -38.98 3.75 5.23
N ILE A 10 -38.12 4.25 6.10
CA ILE A 10 -36.83 4.84 5.73
C ILE A 10 -35.88 3.69 5.40
N LEU A 11 -35.62 3.47 4.12
CA LEU A 11 -34.57 2.57 3.64
C LEU A 11 -33.22 3.22 3.99
N VAL A 12 -32.60 2.76 5.06
CA VAL A 12 -31.20 3.09 5.37
C VAL A 12 -30.33 2.26 4.45
N ALA A 13 -29.81 2.85 3.37
CA ALA A 13 -28.83 2.21 2.52
C ALA A 13 -27.54 1.97 3.34
N SER A 14 -27.14 0.71 3.47
CA SER A 14 -25.84 0.37 4.08
C SER A 14 -24.72 0.97 3.25
N PRO A 15 -23.73 1.64 3.86
CA PRO A 15 -22.60 2.17 3.12
C PRO A 15 -21.86 1.03 2.41
N ALA A 16 -21.62 1.18 1.10
CA ALA A 16 -20.83 0.22 0.34
C ALA A 16 -19.43 0.07 0.96
N ALA A 17 -18.92 -1.16 1.06
CA ALA A 17 -17.57 -1.40 1.57
C ALA A 17 -16.54 -0.65 0.70
N ALA A 18 -15.58 0.02 1.35
CA ALA A 18 -14.54 0.78 0.66
C ALA A 18 -13.69 -0.15 -0.21
N SER A 19 -13.39 0.25 -1.45
CA SER A 19 -12.47 -0.48 -2.30
C SER A 19 -11.04 -0.46 -1.74
N VAL A 20 -10.20 -1.42 -2.14
CA VAL A 20 -8.78 -1.44 -1.73
C VAL A 20 -8.07 -0.15 -2.11
N GLN A 21 -8.39 0.42 -3.28
CA GLN A 21 -7.81 1.70 -3.71
C GLN A 21 -8.26 2.87 -2.82
N GLN A 22 -9.52 2.89 -2.40
CA GLN A 22 -10.01 3.91 -1.44
C GLN A 22 -9.33 3.76 -0.08
N MET A 23 -9.14 2.53 0.41
CA MET A 23 -8.42 2.25 1.65
C MET A 23 -6.96 2.73 1.57
N ILE A 24 -6.28 2.48 0.44
CA ILE A 24 -4.91 2.98 0.21
C ILE A 24 -4.88 4.50 0.21
N ALA A 25 -5.80 5.16 -0.51
CA ALA A 25 -5.86 6.62 -0.58
C ALA A 25 -6.08 7.25 0.80
N THR A 26 -7.03 6.72 1.56
CA THR A 26 -7.34 7.19 2.92
C THR A 26 -6.13 7.03 3.85
N GLU A 27 -5.52 5.85 3.87
CA GLU A 27 -4.40 5.57 4.76
C GLU A 27 -3.14 6.36 4.38
N THR A 28 -2.89 6.51 3.06
CA THR A 28 -1.79 7.33 2.55
C THR A 28 -1.95 8.79 2.96
N THR A 29 -3.15 9.36 2.77
CA THR A 29 -3.46 10.74 3.16
C THR A 29 -3.25 10.93 4.66
N ARG A 30 -3.71 9.98 5.47
CA ARG A 30 -3.60 10.02 6.93
C ARG A 30 -2.14 9.99 7.43
N GLN A 31 -1.28 9.13 6.85
CA GLN A 31 0.09 8.93 7.35
C GLN A 31 1.12 9.87 6.73
N ILE A 32 1.01 10.17 5.43
CA ILE A 32 2.08 10.85 4.67
C ILE A 32 1.60 11.95 3.73
N GLY A 33 0.29 12.19 3.66
CA GLY A 33 -0.31 13.26 2.86
C GLY A 33 -0.81 12.79 1.49
N ALA A 34 -1.84 13.48 0.99
CA ALA A 34 -2.56 13.14 -0.25
C ALA A 34 -1.67 13.16 -1.50
N GLN A 35 -0.62 13.98 -1.51
CA GLN A 35 0.34 14.07 -2.62
C GLN A 35 1.03 12.75 -2.94
N TRP A 36 1.10 11.81 -1.98
CA TRP A 36 1.70 10.49 -2.17
C TRP A 36 0.71 9.41 -2.64
N THR A 37 -0.59 9.72 -2.67
CA THR A 37 -1.64 8.77 -3.06
C THR A 37 -1.42 8.16 -4.45
N PRO A 38 -1.10 8.92 -5.51
CA PRO A 38 -0.83 8.32 -6.83
C PRO A 38 0.36 7.35 -6.81
N THR A 39 1.39 7.67 -6.01
CA THR A 39 2.56 6.82 -5.84
C THR A 39 2.22 5.52 -5.12
N ALA A 40 1.48 5.60 -4.01
CA ALA A 40 1.05 4.43 -3.23
C ALA A 40 0.17 3.49 -4.08
N LEU A 41 -0.80 4.03 -4.79
CA LEU A 41 -1.66 3.26 -5.69
C LEU A 41 -0.86 2.54 -6.77
N ARG A 42 0.13 3.20 -7.37
CA ARG A 42 0.95 2.58 -8.40
C ARG A 42 1.83 1.46 -7.84
N ILE A 43 2.47 1.65 -6.69
CA ILE A 43 3.25 0.62 -6.04
C ILE A 43 2.35 -0.58 -5.73
N ALA A 44 1.20 -0.38 -5.11
CA ALA A 44 0.25 -1.45 -4.78
C ALA A 44 -0.21 -2.23 -6.03
N LYS A 45 -0.48 -1.52 -7.14
CA LYS A 45 -0.83 -2.15 -8.42
C LYS A 45 0.31 -3.03 -8.95
N LEU A 46 1.55 -2.55 -8.91
CA LEU A 46 2.72 -3.29 -9.38
C LEU A 46 3.04 -4.50 -8.50
N GLU A 47 2.86 -4.37 -7.19
CA GLU A 47 3.20 -5.42 -6.22
C GLU A 47 2.19 -6.56 -6.18
N SER A 48 0.91 -6.25 -6.22
CA SER A 48 -0.13 -7.25 -5.98
C SER A 48 -1.34 -7.16 -6.92
N GLY A 49 -1.45 -6.11 -7.74
CA GLY A 49 -2.69 -5.80 -8.44
C GLY A 49 -3.84 -5.50 -7.47
N TYR A 50 -3.54 -4.86 -6.34
CA TYR A 50 -4.48 -4.54 -5.26
C TYR A 50 -5.03 -5.76 -4.50
N ARG A 51 -4.35 -6.91 -4.54
CA ARG A 51 -4.81 -8.12 -3.83
C ARG A 51 -4.27 -8.16 -2.42
N CYS A 52 -5.17 -8.14 -1.43
CA CYS A 52 -4.81 -8.16 -0.01
C CYS A 52 -4.13 -9.46 0.41
N ASN A 53 -4.53 -10.59 -0.16
CA ASN A 53 -4.00 -11.92 0.12
C ASN A 53 -2.83 -12.33 -0.78
N ALA A 54 -2.23 -11.40 -1.52
CA ALA A 54 -1.09 -11.71 -2.38
C ALA A 54 0.10 -12.24 -1.58
N VAL A 55 0.72 -13.30 -2.08
CA VAL A 55 1.91 -13.93 -1.50
C VAL A 55 2.98 -14.01 -2.58
N GLY A 56 4.12 -13.43 -2.31
CA GLY A 56 5.27 -13.43 -3.22
C GLY A 56 6.02 -14.77 -3.26
N PRO A 57 7.02 -14.89 -4.13
CA PRO A 57 7.84 -16.08 -4.24
C PRO A 57 8.62 -16.32 -2.93
N LYS A 58 8.95 -17.60 -2.68
CA LYS A 58 9.80 -17.97 -1.54
C LYS A 58 11.22 -17.45 -1.77
N THR A 59 11.75 -16.78 -0.75
CA THR A 59 13.15 -16.33 -0.71
C THR A 59 13.81 -16.80 0.57
N ARG A 60 15.13 -16.63 0.69
CA ARG A 60 15.85 -16.89 1.95
C ARG A 60 15.35 -16.04 3.14
N HIS A 61 14.68 -14.93 2.85
CA HIS A 61 14.12 -14.01 3.86
C HIS A 61 12.62 -14.19 4.08
N GLY A 62 12.04 -15.26 3.55
CA GLY A 62 10.60 -15.51 3.59
C GLY A 62 9.87 -15.08 2.33
N ARG A 63 8.54 -14.89 2.43
CA ARG A 63 7.67 -14.44 1.34
C ARG A 63 7.10 -13.08 1.67
N ALA A 64 7.15 -12.16 0.71
CA ALA A 64 6.43 -10.90 0.78
C ALA A 64 4.91 -11.16 0.82
N ARG A 65 4.16 -10.32 1.51
CA ARG A 65 2.71 -10.51 1.70
C ARG A 65 1.94 -9.20 1.58
N GLY A 66 0.67 -9.34 1.18
CA GLY A 66 -0.31 -8.27 1.18
C GLY A 66 -0.20 -7.32 -0.01
N VAL A 67 -0.98 -6.26 0.04
CA VAL A 67 -1.15 -5.29 -1.05
C VAL A 67 0.18 -4.66 -1.49
N PHE A 68 1.04 -4.34 -0.54
CA PHE A 68 2.35 -3.71 -0.79
C PHE A 68 3.52 -4.70 -0.81
N GLN A 69 3.27 -6.00 -0.75
CA GLN A 69 4.30 -7.05 -0.73
C GLN A 69 5.40 -6.79 0.30
N VAL A 70 5.00 -6.53 1.54
CA VAL A 70 5.92 -6.28 2.64
C VAL A 70 6.62 -7.57 3.07
N MET A 71 7.95 -7.51 3.19
CA MET A 71 8.74 -8.65 3.66
C MET A 71 8.59 -8.87 5.17
N PRO A 72 8.64 -10.13 5.67
CA PRO A 72 8.46 -10.41 7.09
C PRO A 72 9.41 -9.64 8.02
N ASN A 73 10.67 -9.51 7.67
CA ASN A 73 11.65 -8.78 8.49
C ASN A 73 11.37 -7.27 8.49
N THR A 74 10.95 -6.73 7.35
CA THR A 74 10.54 -5.32 7.26
C THR A 74 9.31 -5.05 8.13
N ALA A 75 8.31 -5.93 8.08
CA ALA A 75 7.13 -5.81 8.92
C ALA A 75 7.49 -5.79 10.43
N ARG A 76 8.29 -6.77 10.89
CA ARG A 76 8.73 -6.83 12.29
C ARG A 76 9.50 -5.59 12.72
N ALA A 77 10.41 -5.10 11.88
CA ALA A 77 11.19 -3.89 12.16
C ALA A 77 10.31 -2.64 12.32
N MET A 78 9.12 -2.63 11.72
CA MET A 78 8.12 -1.57 11.84
C MET A 78 7.07 -1.83 12.93
N GLY A 79 7.19 -2.93 13.70
CA GLY A 79 6.23 -3.31 14.74
C GLY A 79 4.96 -4.02 14.22
N TYR A 80 4.97 -4.50 12.97
CA TYR A 80 3.85 -5.23 12.38
C TYR A 80 4.05 -6.75 12.46
N ASN A 81 2.96 -7.49 12.70
CA ASN A 81 2.96 -8.94 12.64
C ASN A 81 2.88 -9.43 11.17
N PRO A 82 3.91 -10.13 10.65
CA PRO A 82 3.91 -10.60 9.28
C PRO A 82 2.74 -11.55 8.94
N ALA A 83 2.22 -12.27 9.90
CA ALA A 83 1.10 -13.20 9.70
C ALA A 83 -0.20 -12.47 9.32
N ARG A 84 -0.34 -11.19 9.69
CA ARG A 84 -1.54 -10.38 9.46
C ARG A 84 -1.50 -9.51 8.21
N LEU A 85 -0.40 -9.49 7.46
CA LEU A 85 -0.25 -8.63 6.28
C LEU A 85 -1.25 -8.91 5.15
N HIS A 86 -1.95 -10.04 5.18
CA HIS A 86 -3.05 -10.39 4.27
C HIS A 86 -4.38 -9.71 4.65
N GLU A 87 -4.52 -9.21 5.86
CA GLU A 87 -5.65 -8.39 6.27
C GLU A 87 -5.53 -7.03 5.58
N CYS A 88 -6.52 -6.65 4.74
CA CYS A 88 -6.41 -5.49 3.86
C CYS A 88 -5.95 -4.22 4.57
N GLY A 89 -6.68 -3.78 5.58
CA GLY A 89 -6.34 -2.56 6.32
C GLY A 89 -4.98 -2.64 7.00
N TYR A 90 -4.66 -3.79 7.60
CA TYR A 90 -3.39 -4.00 8.29
C TYR A 90 -2.19 -3.99 7.32
N GLY A 91 -2.30 -4.71 6.19
CA GLY A 91 -1.26 -4.75 5.17
C GLY A 91 -1.05 -3.41 4.47
N ILE A 92 -2.13 -2.65 4.25
CA ILE A 92 -2.06 -1.28 3.72
C ILE A 92 -1.35 -0.36 4.71
N ALA A 93 -1.73 -0.39 5.99
CA ALA A 93 -1.08 0.42 7.02
C ALA A 93 0.43 0.12 7.11
N ALA A 94 0.83 -1.15 7.07
CA ALA A 94 2.24 -1.55 7.05
C ALA A 94 2.98 -1.02 5.82
N GLY A 95 2.40 -1.12 4.63
CA GLY A 95 2.99 -0.62 3.39
C GLY A 95 3.18 0.90 3.40
N VAL A 96 2.17 1.65 3.85
CA VAL A 96 2.25 3.11 3.96
C VAL A 96 3.22 3.52 5.07
N THR A 97 3.31 2.79 6.17
CA THR A 97 4.33 3.01 7.21
C THR A 97 5.74 2.86 6.63
N HIS A 98 5.98 1.86 5.78
CA HIS A 98 7.25 1.73 5.06
C HIS A 98 7.54 2.95 4.18
N MET A 99 6.54 3.44 3.43
CA MET A 99 6.69 4.68 2.64
C MET A 99 7.02 5.89 3.52
N ARG A 100 6.40 6.00 4.70
CA ARG A 100 6.72 7.06 5.67
C ARG A 100 8.18 7.01 6.13
N LEU A 101 8.71 5.82 6.39
CA LEU A 101 10.12 5.63 6.73
C LEU A 101 11.05 5.99 5.56
N CYS A 102 10.64 5.70 4.32
CA CYS A 102 11.35 6.14 3.12
C CYS A 102 11.44 7.68 3.04
N ILE A 103 10.33 8.38 3.30
CA ILE A 103 10.31 9.84 3.36
C ILE A 103 11.26 10.37 4.46
N ALA A 104 11.19 9.77 5.65
CA ALA A 104 12.10 10.11 6.75
C ALA A 104 13.57 9.87 6.41
N SER A 105 13.87 8.90 5.55
CA SER A 105 15.23 8.63 5.05
C SER A 105 15.70 9.58 3.94
N GLY A 106 14.86 10.52 3.50
CA GLY A 106 15.21 11.55 2.52
C GLY A 106 14.58 11.39 1.14
N VAL A 107 13.65 10.45 0.94
CA VAL A 107 12.87 10.32 -0.32
C VAL A 107 12.02 11.58 -0.54
N ARG A 108 12.08 12.14 -1.75
CA ARG A 108 11.36 13.35 -2.15
C ARG A 108 10.58 13.20 -3.46
N THR A 109 10.86 12.17 -4.25
CA THR A 109 10.22 11.96 -5.55
C THR A 109 9.57 10.57 -5.65
N PRO A 110 8.55 10.39 -6.52
CA PRO A 110 7.94 9.08 -6.77
C PRO A 110 8.95 8.01 -7.22
N ALA A 111 9.93 8.35 -8.05
CA ALA A 111 10.96 7.41 -8.50
C ALA A 111 11.89 6.98 -7.35
N GLN A 112 12.24 7.90 -6.44
CA GLN A 112 12.98 7.57 -5.22
C GLN A 112 12.16 6.69 -4.29
N MET A 113 10.85 6.93 -4.18
CA MET A 113 9.95 6.09 -3.40
C MET A 113 9.91 4.65 -3.92
N ALA A 114 9.81 4.47 -5.24
CA ALA A 114 9.88 3.15 -5.85
C ALA A 114 11.21 2.45 -5.58
N SER A 115 12.32 3.19 -5.64
CA SER A 115 13.65 2.67 -5.30
C SER A 115 13.74 2.25 -3.83
N CYS A 116 13.25 3.09 -2.93
CA CYS A 116 13.23 2.81 -1.49
C CYS A 116 12.33 1.62 -1.14
N HIS A 117 11.18 1.50 -1.78
CA HIS A 117 10.27 0.38 -1.57
C HIS A 117 10.97 -0.97 -1.79
N VAL A 118 11.82 -1.08 -2.80
CA VAL A 118 12.52 -2.33 -3.15
C VAL A 118 13.86 -2.49 -2.44
N ALA A 119 14.61 -1.40 -2.25
CA ALA A 119 15.97 -1.44 -1.71
C ALA A 119 16.05 -1.16 -0.20
N GLY A 120 14.95 -0.70 0.39
CA GLY A 120 14.89 -0.29 1.80
C GLY A 120 15.44 1.12 2.05
N THR A 121 15.23 1.60 3.29
CA THR A 121 15.55 2.98 3.71
C THR A 121 17.03 3.34 3.65
N HIS A 122 17.92 2.36 3.65
CA HIS A 122 19.37 2.56 3.50
C HIS A 122 19.84 2.30 2.08
N GLY A 123 19.24 1.32 1.39
CA GLY A 123 19.73 0.84 0.09
C GLY A 123 19.42 1.76 -1.09
N TRP A 124 18.39 2.58 -1.02
CA TRP A 124 17.95 3.41 -2.14
C TRP A 124 18.90 4.55 -2.50
N LYS A 125 19.78 4.94 -1.58
CA LYS A 125 20.78 6.02 -1.75
C LYS A 125 22.07 5.55 -2.44
N VAL A 126 22.31 4.24 -2.46
CA VAL A 126 23.48 3.65 -3.10
C VAL A 126 23.13 3.15 -4.50
N ARG A 127 24.15 2.77 -5.30
CA ARG A 127 23.89 2.19 -6.62
C ARG A 127 22.95 0.97 -6.47
N LEU A 128 21.76 1.07 -7.08
CA LEU A 128 20.76 0.03 -7.00
C LEU A 128 21.28 -1.26 -7.65
N LYS A 129 20.99 -2.40 -7.00
CA LYS A 129 21.20 -3.70 -7.62
C LYS A 129 20.30 -3.82 -8.87
N PRO A 130 20.68 -4.61 -9.88
CA PRO A 130 19.93 -4.71 -11.15
C PRO A 130 18.44 -4.95 -11.00
N ARG A 131 18.02 -5.71 -9.98
CA ARG A 131 16.60 -5.97 -9.69
C ARG A 131 15.85 -4.70 -9.28
N ALA A 132 16.43 -3.91 -8.39
CA ALA A 132 15.82 -2.67 -7.90
C ALA A 132 15.78 -1.60 -9.01
N GLU A 133 16.80 -1.55 -9.86
CA GLU A 133 16.82 -0.66 -11.00
C GLU A 133 15.73 -1.03 -12.03
N ARG A 134 15.56 -2.33 -12.34
CA ARG A 134 14.46 -2.79 -13.22
C ARG A 134 13.08 -2.45 -12.64
N TYR A 135 12.90 -2.58 -11.34
CA TYR A 135 11.65 -2.20 -10.68
C TYR A 135 11.37 -0.69 -10.81
N LYS A 136 12.36 0.13 -10.54
CA LYS A 136 12.28 1.58 -10.71
C LYS A 136 11.91 1.96 -12.15
N GLN A 137 12.57 1.37 -13.14
CA GLN A 137 12.27 1.60 -14.55
C GLN A 137 10.83 1.16 -14.92
N LYS A 138 10.36 0.02 -14.40
CA LYS A 138 8.98 -0.43 -14.58
C LYS A 138 8.00 0.56 -13.94
N TYR A 139 8.32 1.08 -12.76
CA TYR A 139 7.52 2.09 -12.09
C TYR A 139 7.40 3.36 -12.95
N VAL A 140 8.50 3.88 -13.46
CA VAL A 140 8.54 5.12 -14.26
C VAL A 140 7.78 4.94 -15.59
N ARG A 141 8.01 3.84 -16.32
CA ARG A 141 7.32 3.57 -17.61
C ARG A 141 5.80 3.49 -17.46
N ASN A 142 5.31 2.90 -16.39
CA ASN A 142 3.87 2.82 -16.12
C ASN A 142 3.28 4.16 -15.66
N ALA A 143 4.11 5.19 -15.44
CA ALA A 143 3.67 6.55 -15.16
C ALA A 143 3.25 7.33 -16.41
N ALA A 144 3.81 6.94 -17.55
CA ALA A 144 3.59 7.63 -18.83
C ALA A 144 2.38 7.08 -19.62
N ARG A 145 1.66 6.11 -19.07
CA ARG A 145 0.42 5.53 -19.63
C ARG A 145 -0.77 5.84 -18.76
#